data_0cf5c1ba9e3854ab93edb1f34a2343b4
#
_entry.id   0cf5c1ba9e3854ab93edb1f34a2343b4
#
_cell.length_a   1.000
_cell.length_b   1.000
_cell.length_c   1.000
_cell.angle_alpha   90.00
_cell.angle_beta   90.00
_cell.angle_gamma   90.00
#
_symmetry.space_group_name_H-M   'P 1'
#
loop_
_entity.id
_entity.type
_entity.pdbx_description
1 polymer ?
#
loop_
_entity_poly.entity_id
_entity_poly.type
_entity_poly.pdbx_seq_one_letter_code
_entity_poly.pdbx_strand_id
1 'polypeptide(L)'
;GGLRYTEDEKAFAVTQTSFISGPGAQERSVKDERISWDLAAFYDVGADASVYARVASGFRAPTIQGRDVAFGSAPSIATSEKIMSYEAGFKSEFAGRSVRLNGAVYYYTIDDPQFTAVGGAGNLVQLVNADQGRGYGFELDSAFQITPDFLVTAGVSWNNTEIQDDTLAVGICFQCTVTDPTVVLSGNTRALVDGNPFPNAPEWIADVTARYGVPVGNAGEIFAFTDWAYQGKTNILIYESAEFNTNNQIEGGLRVGYARLDGTFEVAAFVRNILDADNVKGGIDFNNNTAFVNDPRVFGISARISY
;
A
#
# COMPACT_ATOMS: atom_id res chain seq x y z
N GLY A 1 -10.04 13.43 21.07
CA GLY A 1 -10.54 12.10 20.77
C GLY A 1 -11.85 12.16 19.99
N GLY A 2 -12.16 11.09 19.30
CA GLY A 2 -13.37 10.94 18.51
C GLY A 2 -14.07 9.61 18.78
N LEU A 3 -15.38 9.61 18.57
CA LEU A 3 -16.22 8.42 18.68
C LEU A 3 -17.19 8.39 17.48
N ARG A 4 -17.30 7.22 16.82
CA ARG A 4 -18.20 7.04 15.69
C ARG A 4 -18.93 5.71 15.81
N TYR A 5 -20.24 5.73 15.68
CA TYR A 5 -21.05 4.55 15.43
C TYR A 5 -21.31 4.41 13.93
N THR A 6 -21.14 3.20 13.41
CA THR A 6 -21.37 2.88 12.00
C THR A 6 -22.21 1.62 11.90
N GLU A 7 -23.25 1.66 11.08
CA GLU A 7 -24.02 0.52 10.61
C GLU A 7 -23.72 0.34 9.12
N ASP A 8 -23.37 -0.87 8.71
CA ASP A 8 -23.08 -1.23 7.33
C ASP A 8 -23.91 -2.45 6.94
N GLU A 9 -24.60 -2.34 5.82
CA GLU A 9 -25.39 -3.43 5.23
C GLU A 9 -25.07 -3.54 3.74
N LYS A 10 -24.75 -4.75 3.29
CA LYS A 10 -24.47 -5.05 1.88
C LYS A 10 -25.33 -6.21 1.42
N ALA A 11 -25.95 -6.04 0.27
CA ALA A 11 -26.67 -7.10 -0.43
C ALA A 11 -26.05 -7.33 -1.81
N PHE A 12 -25.92 -8.59 -2.16
CA PHE A 12 -25.45 -9.05 -3.46
C PHE A 12 -26.45 -10.01 -4.04
N ALA A 13 -26.88 -9.77 -5.29
CA ALA A 13 -27.77 -10.66 -6.01
C ALA A 13 -27.26 -10.89 -7.43
N VAL A 14 -27.22 -12.16 -7.85
CA VAL A 14 -26.97 -12.55 -9.23
C VAL A 14 -28.28 -12.91 -9.88
N THR A 15 -28.72 -12.15 -10.84
CA THR A 15 -29.98 -12.36 -11.57
C THR A 15 -29.78 -13.20 -12.83
N GLN A 16 -28.58 -13.19 -13.41
CA GLN A 16 -28.23 -13.95 -14.61
C GLN A 16 -26.74 -14.27 -14.66
N THR A 17 -26.39 -15.50 -15.00
CA THR A 17 -25.02 -15.91 -15.29
C THR A 17 -24.86 -16.15 -16.79
N SER A 18 -23.83 -15.55 -17.42
CA SER A 18 -23.67 -15.57 -18.88
C SER A 18 -22.71 -16.62 -19.43
N PHE A 19 -21.88 -17.24 -18.59
CA PHE A 19 -20.76 -18.04 -19.10
C PHE A 19 -20.87 -19.55 -18.91
N ILE A 20 -21.45 -20.01 -17.86
CA ILE A 20 -21.58 -21.46 -17.56
C ILE A 20 -22.91 -21.63 -16.82
N SER A 21 -23.50 -22.80 -16.89
CA SER A 21 -24.64 -23.20 -16.06
C SER A 21 -24.24 -23.07 -14.57
N GLY A 22 -24.24 -21.87 -14.07
CA GLY A 22 -23.93 -21.55 -12.70
C GLY A 22 -25.00 -22.07 -11.74
N PRO A 23 -24.78 -21.98 -10.44
CA PRO A 23 -25.71 -22.51 -9.40
C PRO A 23 -27.09 -21.82 -9.35
N GLY A 24 -27.49 -21.10 -10.40
CA GLY A 24 -28.73 -20.33 -10.44
C GLY A 24 -28.62 -18.98 -9.72
N ALA A 25 -29.76 -18.37 -9.39
CA ALA A 25 -29.81 -17.12 -8.64
C ALA A 25 -29.11 -17.29 -7.29
N GLN A 26 -28.15 -16.42 -7.01
CA GLN A 26 -27.41 -16.39 -5.76
C GLN A 26 -27.66 -15.06 -5.06
N GLU A 27 -28.07 -15.11 -3.83
CA GLU A 27 -28.23 -13.94 -2.98
C GLU A 27 -27.40 -14.09 -1.71
N ARG A 28 -26.76 -13.03 -1.30
CA ARG A 28 -26.03 -12.91 -0.03
C ARG A 28 -26.29 -11.55 0.56
N SER A 29 -26.45 -11.50 1.86
CA SER A 29 -26.54 -10.26 2.61
C SER A 29 -25.66 -10.37 3.84
N VAL A 30 -24.98 -9.29 4.17
CA VAL A 30 -24.16 -9.14 5.36
C VAL A 30 -24.47 -7.80 6.01
N LYS A 31 -24.48 -7.79 7.35
CA LYS A 31 -24.68 -6.59 8.14
C LYS A 31 -23.74 -6.62 9.32
N ASP A 32 -23.23 -5.46 9.72
CA ASP A 32 -22.49 -5.28 10.95
C ASP A 32 -22.67 -3.87 11.51
N GLU A 33 -22.51 -3.76 12.83
CA GLU A 33 -22.63 -2.52 13.59
C GLU A 33 -21.41 -2.40 14.50
N ARG A 34 -20.68 -1.27 14.40
CA ARG A 34 -19.45 -1.08 15.16
C ARG A 34 -19.29 0.34 15.67
N ILE A 35 -18.61 0.42 16.81
CA ILE A 35 -18.09 1.65 17.35
C ILE A 35 -16.60 1.72 17.04
N SER A 36 -16.16 2.78 16.37
CA SER A 36 -14.75 3.15 16.22
C SER A 36 -14.46 4.40 17.04
N TRP A 37 -13.23 4.50 17.53
CA TRP A 37 -12.84 5.62 18.38
C TRP A 37 -11.34 5.89 18.28
N ASP A 38 -10.95 7.10 18.64
CA ASP A 38 -9.56 7.47 18.81
C ASP A 38 -9.37 8.39 20.03
N LEU A 39 -8.18 8.29 20.62
CA LEU A 39 -7.70 9.17 21.66
C LEU A 39 -6.26 9.56 21.36
N ALA A 40 -5.98 10.84 21.34
CA ALA A 40 -4.64 11.36 21.14
C ALA A 40 -4.29 12.42 22.19
N ALA A 41 -3.05 12.41 22.62
CA ALA A 41 -2.47 13.43 23.46
C ALA A 41 -1.27 14.07 22.74
N PHE A 42 -1.15 15.38 22.84
CA PHE A 42 -0.07 16.17 22.26
C PHE A 42 0.59 16.99 23.36
N TYR A 43 1.91 17.10 23.29
CA TYR A 43 2.69 17.93 24.20
C TYR A 43 3.76 18.70 23.44
N ASP A 44 3.74 20.03 23.57
CA ASP A 44 4.73 20.90 22.93
C ASP A 44 6.00 20.95 23.77
N VAL A 45 7.10 20.53 23.18
CA VAL A 45 8.44 20.55 23.77
C VAL A 45 9.16 21.80 23.29
N GLY A 46 8.78 22.94 23.84
CA GLY A 46 9.27 24.24 23.38
C GLY A 46 8.51 24.78 22.17
N ALA A 47 9.12 25.70 21.43
CA ALA A 47 8.49 26.42 20.33
C ALA A 47 8.53 25.65 19.02
N ASP A 48 9.48 24.73 18.89
CA ASP A 48 9.84 24.13 17.58
C ASP A 48 9.68 22.61 17.54
N ALA A 49 9.16 22.01 18.61
CA ALA A 49 8.96 20.56 18.67
C ALA A 49 7.70 20.17 19.46
N SER A 50 7.06 19.12 19.03
CA SER A 50 5.97 18.46 19.76
C SER A 50 6.12 16.95 19.72
N VAL A 51 5.63 16.29 20.74
CA VAL A 51 5.49 14.83 20.82
C VAL A 51 4.02 14.48 20.96
N TYR A 52 3.65 13.29 20.49
CA TYR A 52 2.29 12.82 20.64
C TYR A 52 2.23 11.32 20.89
N ALA A 53 1.12 10.88 21.44
CA ALA A 53 0.73 9.48 21.49
C ALA A 53 -0.73 9.36 21.09
N ARG A 54 -1.09 8.28 20.38
CA ARG A 54 -2.44 8.00 19.91
C ARG A 54 -2.77 6.53 20.13
N VAL A 55 -4.00 6.27 20.53
CA VAL A 55 -4.60 4.93 20.55
C VAL A 55 -5.90 5.01 19.77
N ALA A 56 -6.12 4.07 18.85
CA ALA A 56 -7.31 4.08 18.01
C ALA A 56 -7.86 2.67 17.78
N SER A 57 -9.19 2.58 17.68
CA SER A 57 -9.87 1.38 17.24
C SER A 57 -10.71 1.68 16.01
N GLY A 58 -10.49 0.90 14.94
CA GLY A 58 -11.25 0.95 13.71
C GLY A 58 -11.79 -0.41 13.31
N PHE A 59 -12.51 -0.46 12.20
CA PHE A 59 -12.99 -1.71 11.64
C PHE A 59 -13.17 -1.58 10.13
N ARG A 60 -13.16 -2.72 9.45
CA ARG A 60 -13.68 -2.87 8.08
C ARG A 60 -14.88 -3.77 8.12
N ALA A 61 -15.99 -3.31 7.54
CA ALA A 61 -17.24 -4.04 7.49
C ALA A 61 -17.14 -5.34 6.67
N PRO A 62 -18.07 -6.29 6.81
CA PRO A 62 -18.08 -7.54 6.06
C PRO A 62 -18.08 -7.29 4.56
N THR A 63 -17.47 -8.17 3.81
CA THR A 63 -17.34 -8.04 2.36
C THR A 63 -17.88 -9.28 1.65
N ILE A 64 -18.52 -9.08 0.48
CA ILE A 64 -19.03 -10.14 -0.39
C ILE A 64 -18.24 -10.12 -1.70
N GLN A 65 -17.62 -11.24 -2.08
CA GLN A 65 -16.98 -11.44 -3.37
C GLN A 65 -17.84 -12.32 -4.25
N GLY A 66 -18.37 -11.74 -5.32
CA GLY A 66 -19.29 -12.41 -6.25
C GLY A 66 -18.70 -12.82 -7.59
N ARG A 67 -17.39 -12.54 -7.85
CA ARG A 67 -16.76 -12.82 -9.14
C ARG A 67 -16.90 -14.27 -9.58
N ASP A 68 -16.73 -15.19 -8.66
CA ASP A 68 -16.64 -16.62 -8.99
C ASP A 68 -17.99 -17.28 -9.26
N VAL A 69 -19.08 -16.55 -9.08
CA VAL A 69 -20.40 -16.99 -9.53
C VAL A 69 -20.41 -17.21 -11.05
N ALA A 70 -19.65 -16.42 -11.81
CA ALA A 70 -19.48 -16.60 -13.25
C ALA A 70 -18.78 -17.93 -13.60
N PHE A 71 -18.08 -18.55 -12.67
CA PHE A 71 -17.39 -19.84 -12.81
C PHE A 71 -18.06 -20.97 -12.03
N GLY A 72 -19.29 -20.77 -11.61
CA GLY A 72 -20.08 -21.80 -10.94
C GLY A 72 -19.87 -21.93 -9.43
N SER A 73 -19.11 -21.02 -8.80
CA SER A 73 -18.87 -21.01 -7.36
C SER A 73 -19.84 -20.07 -6.65
N ALA A 74 -20.19 -20.39 -5.40
CA ALA A 74 -20.96 -19.47 -4.58
C ALA A 74 -20.14 -18.21 -4.20
N PRO A 75 -20.79 -17.05 -3.97
CA PRO A 75 -20.10 -15.89 -3.44
C PRO A 75 -19.41 -16.19 -2.11
N SER A 76 -18.16 -15.80 -1.96
CA SER A 76 -17.46 -15.87 -0.68
C SER A 76 -17.71 -14.60 0.15
N ILE A 77 -17.66 -14.76 1.48
CA ILE A 77 -17.90 -13.72 2.45
C ILE A 77 -16.72 -13.67 3.41
N ALA A 78 -16.20 -12.47 3.66
CA ALA A 78 -15.37 -12.20 4.81
C ALA A 78 -16.18 -11.47 5.88
N THR A 79 -16.02 -11.88 7.15
CA THR A 79 -16.59 -11.20 8.32
C THR A 79 -15.86 -9.88 8.58
N SER A 80 -16.41 -9.03 9.45
CA SER A 80 -15.77 -7.77 9.82
C SER A 80 -14.43 -7.99 10.48
N GLU A 81 -13.45 -7.19 10.11
CA GLU A 81 -12.17 -7.10 10.84
C GLU A 81 -12.16 -5.89 11.77
N LYS A 82 -11.44 -6.00 12.87
CA LYS A 82 -11.24 -4.93 13.84
C LYS A 82 -9.78 -4.67 14.07
N ILE A 83 -9.37 -3.41 13.95
CA ILE A 83 -8.00 -2.97 14.24
C ILE A 83 -7.95 -2.24 15.58
N MET A 84 -6.87 -2.50 16.33
CA MET A 84 -6.44 -1.74 17.48
C MET A 84 -5.02 -1.24 17.24
N SER A 85 -4.81 0.06 17.29
CA SER A 85 -3.55 0.69 16.91
C SER A 85 -3.03 1.60 18.02
N TYR A 86 -1.71 1.58 18.21
CA TYR A 86 -0.95 2.40 19.15
C TYR A 86 0.16 3.09 18.36
N GLU A 87 0.30 4.39 18.54
CA GLU A 87 1.27 5.21 17.84
C GLU A 87 1.88 6.24 18.80
N ALA A 88 3.17 6.47 18.69
CA ALA A 88 3.84 7.58 19.34
C ALA A 88 4.81 8.22 18.35
N GLY A 89 4.89 9.56 18.39
CA GLY A 89 5.73 10.26 17.43
C GLY A 89 6.12 11.65 17.89
N PHE A 90 6.92 12.28 17.05
CA PHE A 90 7.36 13.65 17.23
C PHE A 90 7.28 14.44 15.93
N LYS A 91 7.13 15.74 16.05
CA LYS A 91 7.23 16.71 14.96
C LYS A 91 8.15 17.83 15.40
N SER A 92 9.08 18.22 14.53
CA SER A 92 10.05 19.26 14.89
C SER A 92 10.47 20.08 13.68
N GLU A 93 10.70 21.38 13.93
CA GLU A 93 11.30 22.33 13.01
C GLU A 93 12.42 23.06 13.76
N PHE A 94 13.62 23.10 13.24
CA PHE A 94 14.76 23.76 13.88
C PHE A 94 15.67 24.44 12.86
N ALA A 95 16.75 25.06 13.34
CA ALA A 95 17.67 25.88 12.53
C ALA A 95 16.93 27.00 11.76
N GLY A 96 16.02 27.73 12.41
CA GLY A 96 15.22 28.77 11.77
C GLY A 96 14.23 28.22 10.73
N ARG A 97 13.72 27.01 10.93
CA ARG A 97 12.82 26.25 10.04
C ARG A 97 13.47 25.74 8.75
N SER A 98 14.79 25.77 8.68
CA SER A 98 15.49 25.17 7.53
C SER A 98 15.59 23.65 7.63
N VAL A 99 15.30 23.07 8.79
CA VAL A 99 15.25 21.61 9.00
C VAL A 99 13.92 21.25 9.63
N ARG A 100 13.18 20.36 8.98
CA ARG A 100 11.99 19.70 9.52
C ARG A 100 12.27 18.20 9.63
N LEU A 101 11.96 17.63 10.80
CA LEU A 101 12.09 16.20 11.06
C LEU A 101 10.87 15.73 11.84
N ASN A 102 10.16 14.74 11.29
CA ASN A 102 9.02 14.09 11.92
C ASN A 102 9.28 12.59 11.97
N GLY A 103 8.84 11.95 13.03
CA GLY A 103 8.94 10.48 13.14
C GLY A 103 7.82 9.91 13.97
N ALA A 104 7.49 8.68 13.69
CA ALA A 104 6.52 7.89 14.42
C ALA A 104 6.97 6.44 14.56
N VAL A 105 6.56 5.80 15.64
CA VAL A 105 6.61 4.35 15.82
C VAL A 105 5.18 3.88 16.08
N TYR A 106 4.84 2.69 15.57
CA TYR A 106 3.50 2.17 15.71
C TYR A 106 3.50 0.65 15.94
N TYR A 107 2.41 0.20 16.54
CA TYR A 107 2.06 -1.20 16.69
C TYR A 107 0.55 -1.34 16.52
N TYR A 108 0.11 -2.35 15.77
CA TYR A 108 -1.31 -2.67 15.67
C TYR A 108 -1.57 -4.16 15.60
N THR A 109 -2.77 -4.54 16.06
CA THR A 109 -3.36 -5.87 15.85
C THR A 109 -4.66 -5.75 15.08
N ILE A 110 -4.95 -6.76 14.28
CA ILE A 110 -6.21 -6.88 13.55
C ILE A 110 -6.82 -8.22 13.93
N ASP A 111 -8.00 -8.19 14.52
CA ASP A 111 -8.79 -9.39 14.74
C ASP A 111 -9.61 -9.67 13.47
N ASP A 112 -9.66 -10.93 13.05
CA ASP A 112 -10.35 -11.39 11.83
C ASP A 112 -9.93 -10.65 10.54
N PRO A 113 -8.62 -10.40 10.23
CA PRO A 113 -8.22 -9.64 9.05
C PRO A 113 -8.73 -10.30 7.77
N GLN A 114 -9.27 -9.46 6.88
CA GLN A 114 -9.83 -9.89 5.60
C GLN A 114 -8.76 -9.94 4.52
N PHE A 115 -8.60 -11.09 3.90
CA PHE A 115 -7.70 -11.27 2.77
C PHE A 115 -8.44 -11.78 1.54
N THR A 116 -7.82 -11.56 0.38
CA THR A 116 -8.23 -12.17 -0.88
C THR A 116 -7.26 -13.30 -1.21
N ALA A 117 -7.75 -14.52 -1.22
CA ALA A 117 -7.01 -15.69 -1.67
C ALA A 117 -7.32 -15.93 -3.15
N VAL A 118 -6.29 -15.94 -3.99
CA VAL A 118 -6.38 -16.20 -5.43
C VAL A 118 -5.58 -17.44 -5.72
N GLY A 119 -6.18 -18.41 -6.43
CA GLY A 119 -5.40 -19.57 -6.83
C GLY A 119 -6.22 -20.76 -7.31
N GLY A 120 -5.46 -21.80 -7.69
CA GLY A 120 -5.93 -23.08 -8.13
C GLY A 120 -6.32 -23.14 -9.61
N ALA A 121 -6.45 -24.37 -10.10
CA ALA A 121 -6.81 -24.66 -11.51
C ALA A 121 -8.12 -24.01 -11.95
N GLY A 122 -9.00 -23.68 -11.00
CA GLY A 122 -10.27 -22.98 -11.25
C GLY A 122 -10.16 -21.47 -11.29
N ASN A 123 -8.99 -20.89 -11.04
CA ASN A 123 -8.79 -19.44 -10.94
C ASN A 123 -9.80 -18.79 -10.01
N LEU A 124 -9.98 -19.36 -8.83
CA LEU A 124 -10.93 -18.87 -7.83
C LEU A 124 -10.36 -17.66 -7.08
N VAL A 125 -11.23 -16.70 -6.80
CA VAL A 125 -10.94 -15.54 -5.96
C VAL A 125 -11.86 -15.59 -4.76
N GLN A 126 -11.30 -15.93 -3.61
CA GLN A 126 -12.07 -16.12 -2.39
C GLN A 126 -11.66 -15.09 -1.33
N LEU A 127 -12.66 -14.58 -0.62
CA LEU A 127 -12.43 -13.87 0.61
C LEU A 127 -12.24 -14.87 1.75
N VAL A 128 -11.24 -14.61 2.58
CA VAL A 128 -10.95 -15.37 3.80
C VAL A 128 -10.69 -14.39 4.94
N ASN A 129 -10.98 -14.81 6.17
CA ASN A 129 -10.47 -14.16 7.36
C ASN A 129 -9.38 -15.05 7.95
N ALA A 130 -8.29 -14.47 8.41
CA ALA A 130 -7.37 -15.13 9.34
C ALA A 130 -7.81 -14.83 10.78
N ASP A 131 -7.31 -15.60 11.75
CA ASP A 131 -7.64 -15.39 13.16
C ASP A 131 -7.14 -14.02 13.64
N GLN A 132 -5.88 -13.70 13.35
CA GLN A 132 -5.28 -12.42 13.73
C GLN A 132 -4.23 -11.98 12.72
N GLY A 133 -4.01 -10.68 12.67
CA GLY A 133 -2.87 -10.06 12.02
C GLY A 133 -2.22 -9.06 12.95
N ARG A 134 -0.94 -8.83 12.78
CA ARG A 134 -0.22 -7.76 13.50
C ARG A 134 0.70 -7.00 12.56
N GLY A 135 0.99 -5.76 12.95
CA GLY A 135 2.02 -4.99 12.29
C GLY A 135 2.67 -4.01 13.25
N TYR A 136 3.93 -3.72 13.01
CA TYR A 136 4.68 -2.71 13.76
C TYR A 136 5.79 -2.13 12.91
N GLY A 137 6.19 -0.92 13.24
CA GLY A 137 7.19 -0.25 12.43
C GLY A 137 7.50 1.15 12.89
N PHE A 138 8.22 1.85 12.02
CA PHE A 138 8.48 3.27 12.18
C PHE A 138 8.42 3.99 10.83
N GLU A 139 8.19 5.30 10.91
CA GLU A 139 8.23 6.23 9.79
C GLU A 139 9.06 7.46 10.18
N LEU A 140 9.85 7.96 9.26
CA LEU A 140 10.66 9.16 9.42
C LEU A 140 10.59 9.99 8.15
N ASP A 141 10.17 11.25 8.28
CA ASP A 141 10.12 12.26 7.22
C ASP A 141 11.04 13.43 7.55
N SER A 142 11.77 13.89 6.55
CA SER A 142 12.67 15.04 6.71
C SER A 142 12.62 15.99 5.52
N ALA A 143 12.86 17.28 5.80
CA ALA A 143 13.09 18.30 4.80
C ALA A 143 14.24 19.20 5.26
N PHE A 144 15.18 19.45 4.35
CA PHE A 144 16.38 20.23 4.58
C PHE A 144 16.46 21.36 3.54
N GLN A 145 16.20 22.59 3.95
CA GLN A 145 16.48 23.78 3.15
C GLN A 145 17.96 24.14 3.33
N ILE A 146 18.82 23.53 2.53
CA ILE A 146 20.28 23.62 2.66
C ILE A 146 20.78 25.04 2.33
N THR A 147 20.20 25.62 1.26
CA THR A 147 20.31 27.03 0.91
C THR A 147 18.95 27.57 0.50
N PRO A 148 18.73 28.87 0.33
CA PRO A 148 17.47 29.38 -0.19
C PRO A 148 17.00 28.73 -1.48
N ASP A 149 17.94 28.25 -2.28
CA ASP A 149 17.70 27.69 -3.62
C ASP A 149 17.84 26.16 -3.67
N PHE A 150 18.19 25.50 -2.56
CA PHE A 150 18.42 24.06 -2.50
C PHE A 150 17.63 23.38 -1.38
N LEU A 151 16.61 22.61 -1.79
CA LEU A 151 15.77 21.80 -0.91
C LEU A 151 16.01 20.30 -1.15
N VAL A 152 16.18 19.56 -0.08
CA VAL A 152 16.19 18.09 -0.09
C VAL A 152 15.10 17.59 0.85
N THR A 153 14.33 16.59 0.40
CA THR A 153 13.41 15.85 1.27
C THR A 153 13.77 14.37 1.26
N ALA A 154 13.56 13.68 2.38
CA ALA A 154 13.74 12.25 2.46
C ALA A 154 12.72 11.63 3.41
N GLY A 155 12.17 10.50 2.99
CA GLY A 155 11.28 9.64 3.77
C GLY A 155 11.87 8.24 3.88
N VAL A 156 11.66 7.59 5.02
CA VAL A 156 11.93 6.17 5.20
C VAL A 156 10.92 5.56 6.14
N SER A 157 10.41 4.40 5.78
CA SER A 157 9.57 3.58 6.63
C SER A 157 10.04 2.14 6.66
N TRP A 158 9.88 1.53 7.82
CA TRP A 158 10.03 0.10 8.01
C TRP A 158 8.76 -0.44 8.66
N ASN A 159 8.19 -1.48 8.06
CA ASN A 159 6.91 -2.05 8.44
C ASN A 159 7.01 -3.57 8.44
N ASN A 160 6.88 -4.20 9.58
CA ASN A 160 6.79 -5.65 9.70
C ASN A 160 5.33 -6.04 9.93
N THR A 161 4.81 -6.91 9.08
CA THR A 161 3.44 -7.43 9.18
C THR A 161 3.45 -8.94 9.22
N GLU A 162 2.48 -9.56 9.89
CA GLU A 162 2.42 -10.99 10.07
C GLU A 162 0.96 -11.46 10.17
N ILE A 163 0.62 -12.50 9.41
CA ILE A 163 -0.60 -13.28 9.56
C ILE A 163 -0.39 -14.29 10.69
N GLN A 164 -1.32 -14.36 11.62
CA GLN A 164 -1.28 -15.26 12.77
C GLN A 164 -2.49 -16.18 12.73
N ASP A 165 -2.36 -17.33 12.05
CA ASP A 165 -3.39 -18.35 11.94
C ASP A 165 -2.76 -19.67 11.48
N ASP A 166 -2.48 -20.56 12.41
CA ASP A 166 -1.82 -21.85 12.19
C ASP A 166 -2.70 -22.87 11.44
N THR A 167 -3.97 -22.54 11.21
CA THR A 167 -4.95 -23.40 10.54
C THR A 167 -5.36 -22.92 9.15
N LEU A 168 -5.12 -21.64 8.84
CA LEU A 168 -5.53 -21.07 7.56
C LEU A 168 -4.74 -21.66 6.40
N ALA A 169 -5.47 -22.41 5.55
CA ALA A 169 -4.92 -23.04 4.35
C ALA A 169 -5.64 -22.53 3.11
N VAL A 170 -4.91 -21.87 2.21
CA VAL A 170 -5.46 -21.23 1.00
C VAL A 170 -5.11 -21.98 -0.27
N GLY A 171 -5.92 -21.80 -1.31
CA GLY A 171 -5.63 -22.33 -2.65
C GLY A 171 -4.33 -21.71 -3.20
N ILE A 172 -3.55 -22.53 -3.89
CA ILE A 172 -2.27 -22.12 -4.48
C ILE A 172 -2.40 -21.90 -5.99
N CYS A 173 -1.44 -21.23 -6.58
CA CYS A 173 -1.32 -21.02 -8.03
C CYS A 173 -1.29 -22.34 -8.82
N PHE A 174 -1.63 -22.24 -10.08
CA PHE A 174 -1.63 -23.40 -10.97
C PHE A 174 -0.21 -23.80 -11.43
N GLN A 175 0.68 -22.84 -11.65
CA GLN A 175 2.01 -23.06 -12.26
C GLN A 175 3.17 -22.42 -11.49
N CYS A 176 2.94 -21.80 -10.33
CA CYS A 176 4.05 -21.22 -9.56
C CYS A 176 4.71 -22.22 -8.63
N THR A 177 5.86 -21.84 -8.11
CA THR A 177 6.62 -22.56 -7.09
C THR A 177 6.28 -22.02 -5.71
N VAL A 178 5.36 -22.66 -4.99
CA VAL A 178 4.99 -22.31 -3.63
C VAL A 178 6.17 -22.59 -2.68
N THR A 179 6.48 -21.63 -1.84
CA THR A 179 7.56 -21.73 -0.84
C THR A 179 7.06 -21.98 0.58
N ASP A 180 5.78 -21.70 0.84
CA ASP A 180 5.13 -22.01 2.11
C ASP A 180 4.99 -23.52 2.37
N PRO A 181 4.86 -23.93 3.64
CA PRO A 181 4.41 -25.26 3.98
C PRO A 181 3.05 -25.56 3.35
N THR A 182 2.88 -26.79 2.87
CA THR A 182 1.64 -27.20 2.21
C THR A 182 0.95 -28.37 2.92
N VAL A 183 -0.37 -28.41 2.82
CA VAL A 183 -1.23 -29.49 3.33
C VAL A 183 -2.20 -29.94 2.23
N VAL A 184 -2.59 -31.21 2.26
CA VAL A 184 -3.62 -31.73 1.34
C VAL A 184 -4.96 -31.78 2.07
N LEU A 185 -5.91 -30.95 1.62
CA LEU A 185 -7.27 -30.91 2.16
C LEU A 185 -8.28 -31.25 1.04
N SER A 186 -9.10 -32.26 1.29
CA SER A 186 -10.10 -32.75 0.31
C SER A 186 -9.51 -33.03 -1.10
N GLY A 187 -8.29 -33.59 -1.13
CA GLY A 187 -7.61 -33.91 -2.39
C GLY A 187 -6.92 -32.73 -3.10
N ASN A 188 -6.97 -31.53 -2.54
CA ASN A 188 -6.31 -30.32 -3.07
C ASN A 188 -5.13 -29.92 -2.19
N THR A 189 -4.00 -29.56 -2.82
CA THR A 189 -2.88 -28.97 -2.14
C THR A 189 -3.20 -27.51 -1.82
N ARG A 190 -2.90 -27.08 -0.58
CA ARG A 190 -3.11 -25.72 -0.08
C ARG A 190 -1.86 -25.26 0.66
N ALA A 191 -1.59 -23.96 0.62
CA ALA A 191 -0.53 -23.33 1.40
C ALA A 191 -1.04 -22.94 2.78
N LEU A 192 -0.23 -23.21 3.81
CA LEU A 192 -0.41 -22.66 5.16
C LEU A 192 0.26 -21.29 5.21
N VAL A 193 -0.46 -20.28 5.67
CA VAL A 193 -0.03 -18.87 5.55
C VAL A 193 0.35 -18.24 6.89
N ASP A 194 0.41 -19.03 7.95
CA ASP A 194 0.85 -18.56 9.26
C ASP A 194 2.29 -18.04 9.22
N GLY A 195 2.50 -16.87 9.80
CA GLY A 195 3.79 -16.18 9.79
C GLY A 195 4.07 -15.34 8.54
N ASN A 196 3.27 -15.46 7.47
CA ASN A 196 3.49 -14.71 6.26
C ASN A 196 3.23 -13.20 6.45
N PRO A 197 3.98 -12.34 5.73
CA PRO A 197 3.67 -10.92 5.67
C PRO A 197 2.33 -10.68 4.97
N PHE A 198 1.70 -9.54 5.23
CA PHE A 198 0.52 -9.14 4.48
C PHE A 198 0.86 -8.94 3.00
N PRO A 199 -0.04 -9.34 2.08
CA PRO A 199 0.15 -9.10 0.66
C PRO A 199 0.35 -7.60 0.36
N ASN A 200 1.29 -7.30 -0.53
CA ASN A 200 1.61 -5.94 -0.94
C ASN A 200 2.03 -5.00 0.20
N ALA A 201 2.60 -5.54 1.28
CA ALA A 201 3.13 -4.81 2.43
C ALA A 201 4.67 -4.92 2.47
N PRO A 202 5.41 -4.08 1.75
CA PRO A 202 6.86 -4.10 1.76
C PRO A 202 7.40 -3.74 3.16
N GLU A 203 8.48 -4.42 3.58
CA GLU A 203 9.12 -4.06 4.85
C GLU A 203 9.78 -2.68 4.80
N TRP A 204 10.40 -2.33 3.69
CA TRP A 204 11.13 -1.07 3.54
C TRP A 204 10.58 -0.25 2.39
N ILE A 205 10.30 1.01 2.67
CA ILE A 205 10.04 2.04 1.67
C ILE A 205 10.93 3.22 2.01
N ALA A 206 11.55 3.81 0.99
CA ALA A 206 12.30 5.05 1.13
C ALA A 206 12.10 5.92 -0.11
N ASP A 207 12.10 7.21 0.11
CA ASP A 207 12.09 8.21 -0.97
C ASP A 207 13.06 9.35 -0.68
N VAL A 208 13.55 9.95 -1.74
CA VAL A 208 14.34 11.18 -1.65
C VAL A 208 14.03 12.07 -2.83
N THR A 209 13.88 13.37 -2.55
CA THR A 209 13.81 14.37 -3.61
C THR A 209 14.89 15.44 -3.39
N ALA A 210 15.36 16.02 -4.48
CA ALA A 210 16.25 17.18 -4.41
C ALA A 210 15.86 18.19 -5.50
N ARG A 211 15.74 19.46 -5.11
CA ARG A 211 15.45 20.57 -6.01
C ARG A 211 16.48 21.67 -5.82
N TYR A 212 17.14 22.04 -6.89
CA TYR A 212 18.08 23.16 -6.92
C TYR A 212 17.63 24.16 -7.99
N GLY A 213 17.44 25.42 -7.57
CA GLY A 213 17.07 26.53 -8.45
C GLY A 213 18.19 27.57 -8.53
N VAL A 214 18.51 28.05 -9.72
CA VAL A 214 19.47 29.12 -9.96
C VAL A 214 18.71 30.31 -10.50
N PRO A 215 18.65 31.45 -9.79
CA PRO A 215 17.98 32.65 -10.27
C PRO A 215 18.57 33.14 -11.60
N VAL A 216 17.71 33.49 -12.55
CA VAL A 216 18.06 34.06 -13.85
C VAL A 216 17.39 35.44 -13.97
N GLY A 217 18.18 36.48 -13.75
CA GLY A 217 17.63 37.84 -13.64
C GLY A 217 16.68 37.96 -12.46
N ASN A 218 15.68 38.88 -12.58
CA ASN A 218 14.72 39.14 -11.53
C ASN A 218 13.36 38.45 -11.71
N ALA A 219 13.20 37.68 -12.77
CA ALA A 219 11.88 37.19 -13.20
C ALA A 219 11.73 35.68 -13.18
N GLY A 220 12.80 34.91 -13.09
CA GLY A 220 12.74 33.46 -13.17
C GLY A 220 13.94 32.74 -12.62
N GLU A 221 13.90 31.42 -12.70
CA GLU A 221 14.98 30.53 -12.29
C GLU A 221 15.13 29.37 -13.29
N ILE A 222 16.34 28.87 -13.43
CA ILE A 222 16.60 27.55 -14.01
C ILE A 222 16.66 26.57 -12.85
N PHE A 223 15.91 25.47 -12.93
CA PHE A 223 15.88 24.49 -11.86
C PHE A 223 16.24 23.09 -12.37
N ALA A 224 16.77 22.29 -11.46
CA ALA A 224 16.87 20.84 -11.56
C ALA A 224 16.12 20.22 -10.38
N PHE A 225 15.34 19.19 -10.68
CA PHE A 225 14.62 18.40 -9.71
C PHE A 225 14.84 16.93 -9.99
N THR A 226 15.12 16.15 -8.95
CA THR A 226 15.21 14.70 -9.04
C THR A 226 14.38 14.07 -7.92
N ASP A 227 13.77 12.94 -8.22
CA ASP A 227 12.99 12.12 -7.29
C ASP A 227 13.42 10.68 -7.40
N TRP A 228 13.49 10.00 -6.27
CA TRP A 228 13.87 8.60 -6.18
C TRP A 228 12.97 7.90 -5.16
N ALA A 229 12.53 6.70 -5.52
CA ALA A 229 11.76 5.83 -4.66
C ALA A 229 12.38 4.44 -4.62
N TYR A 230 12.45 3.87 -3.43
CA TYR A 230 12.86 2.50 -3.16
C TYR A 230 11.74 1.76 -2.46
N GLN A 231 11.49 0.52 -2.89
CA GLN A 231 10.58 -0.42 -2.23
C GLN A 231 11.31 -1.75 -2.08
N GLY A 232 11.30 -2.29 -0.87
CA GLY A 232 11.81 -3.62 -0.57
C GLY A 232 10.99 -4.73 -1.23
N LYS A 233 11.53 -5.93 -1.24
CA LYS A 233 10.81 -7.12 -1.71
C LYS A 233 9.44 -7.22 -1.05
N THR A 234 8.41 -7.56 -1.84
CA THR A 234 7.02 -7.65 -1.39
C THR A 234 6.37 -8.89 -1.95
N ASN A 235 5.66 -9.61 -1.11
CA ASN A 235 4.83 -10.71 -1.52
C ASN A 235 3.51 -10.19 -2.14
N ILE A 236 3.10 -10.73 -3.29
CA ILE A 236 1.92 -10.24 -4.04
C ILE A 236 0.65 -10.96 -3.56
N LEU A 237 0.75 -12.25 -3.29
CA LEU A 237 -0.37 -13.09 -2.87
C LEU A 237 -0.32 -13.36 -1.36
N ILE A 238 -1.39 -13.90 -0.80
CA ILE A 238 -1.46 -14.24 0.63
C ILE A 238 -0.50 -15.38 1.02
N TYR A 239 -0.19 -16.28 0.07
CA TYR A 239 0.85 -17.30 0.23
C TYR A 239 2.14 -16.85 -0.47
N GLU A 240 3.27 -17.40 -0.08
CA GLU A 240 4.56 -17.10 -0.68
C GLU A 240 4.88 -18.04 -1.85
N SER A 241 5.47 -17.47 -2.90
CA SER A 241 5.95 -18.21 -4.06
C SER A 241 7.16 -17.54 -4.70
N ALA A 242 7.93 -18.31 -5.46
CA ALA A 242 9.11 -17.79 -6.13
C ALA A 242 8.78 -16.73 -7.19
N GLU A 243 7.62 -16.86 -7.85
CA GLU A 243 7.24 -16.01 -8.98
C GLU A 243 6.37 -14.80 -8.57
N PHE A 244 5.46 -14.97 -7.58
CA PHE A 244 4.52 -13.92 -7.17
C PHE A 244 5.05 -13.03 -6.04
N ASN A 245 6.28 -12.57 -6.19
CA ASN A 245 6.85 -11.53 -5.36
C ASN A 245 7.53 -10.47 -6.22
N THR A 246 7.66 -9.26 -5.66
CA THR A 246 8.46 -8.21 -6.28
C THR A 246 9.91 -8.37 -5.80
N ASN A 247 10.87 -8.03 -6.66
CA ASN A 247 12.24 -7.79 -6.21
C ASN A 247 12.33 -6.44 -5.50
N ASN A 248 13.50 -6.14 -4.93
CA ASN A 248 13.81 -4.77 -4.52
C ASN A 248 13.69 -3.86 -5.73
N GLN A 249 12.92 -2.78 -5.59
CA GLN A 249 12.60 -1.87 -6.66
C GLN A 249 13.22 -0.51 -6.39
N ILE A 250 13.78 0.09 -7.43
CA ILE A 250 14.23 1.47 -7.41
C ILE A 250 13.75 2.17 -8.67
N GLU A 251 13.15 3.33 -8.51
CA GLU A 251 12.76 4.19 -9.62
C GLU A 251 13.20 5.62 -9.33
N GLY A 252 13.61 6.32 -10.37
CA GLY A 252 13.98 7.71 -10.23
C GLY A 252 13.72 8.50 -11.50
N GLY A 253 13.60 9.80 -11.33
CA GLY A 253 13.38 10.78 -12.38
C GLY A 253 14.29 11.99 -12.26
N LEU A 254 14.42 12.69 -13.37
CA LEU A 254 15.09 13.99 -13.45
C LEU A 254 14.25 14.95 -14.28
N ARG A 255 14.14 16.18 -13.80
CA ARG A 255 13.49 17.28 -14.50
C ARG A 255 14.37 18.52 -14.45
N VAL A 256 14.61 19.11 -15.60
CA VAL A 256 15.40 20.35 -15.72
C VAL A 256 14.58 21.35 -16.54
N GLY A 257 14.44 22.55 -16.04
CA GLY A 257 13.58 23.52 -16.67
C GLY A 257 13.83 24.96 -16.25
N TYR A 258 12.96 25.81 -16.77
CA TYR A 258 12.86 27.22 -16.41
C TYR A 258 11.47 27.50 -15.85
N ALA A 259 11.42 28.22 -14.75
CA ALA A 259 10.17 28.68 -14.14
C ALA A 259 10.22 30.19 -13.88
N ARG A 260 9.11 30.89 -14.10
CA ARG A 260 8.96 32.28 -13.68
C ARG A 260 8.65 32.33 -12.17
N LEU A 261 9.22 33.27 -11.48
CA LEU A 261 9.01 33.45 -10.03
C LEU A 261 7.57 33.81 -9.67
N ASP A 262 6.82 34.42 -10.60
CA ASP A 262 5.40 34.73 -10.41
C ASP A 262 4.48 33.49 -10.63
N GLY A 263 5.04 32.33 -10.96
CA GLY A 263 4.30 31.08 -11.16
C GLY A 263 3.47 31.01 -12.44
N THR A 264 3.53 32.04 -13.30
CA THR A 264 2.70 32.12 -14.51
C THR A 264 3.16 31.19 -15.64
N PHE A 265 4.44 30.83 -15.66
CA PHE A 265 5.01 30.02 -16.73
C PHE A 265 6.11 29.08 -16.20
N GLU A 266 6.06 27.84 -16.67
CA GLU A 266 7.13 26.86 -16.47
C GLU A 266 7.27 25.99 -17.72
N VAL A 267 8.50 25.68 -18.09
CA VAL A 267 8.83 24.71 -19.12
C VAL A 267 9.96 23.82 -18.64
N ALA A 268 9.85 22.50 -18.84
CA ALA A 268 10.87 21.56 -18.41
C ALA A 268 10.97 20.35 -19.34
N ALA A 269 12.18 19.88 -19.56
CA ALA A 269 12.44 18.54 -20.05
C ALA A 269 12.52 17.59 -18.86
N PHE A 270 12.06 16.35 -19.04
CA PHE A 270 12.08 15.34 -17.98
C PHE A 270 12.43 13.97 -18.52
N VAL A 271 12.95 13.14 -17.63
CA VAL A 271 13.05 11.69 -17.80
C VAL A 271 12.44 11.01 -16.57
N ARG A 272 11.58 9.99 -16.81
CA ARG A 272 11.05 9.08 -15.79
C ARG A 272 11.67 7.71 -15.97
N ASN A 273 11.76 6.95 -14.88
CA ASN A 273 12.45 5.66 -14.84
C ASN A 273 13.82 5.76 -15.52
N ILE A 274 14.67 6.67 -15.01
CA ILE A 274 15.97 7.01 -15.61
C ILE A 274 16.91 5.79 -15.69
N LEU A 275 16.75 4.83 -14.79
CA LEU A 275 17.53 3.59 -14.76
C LEU A 275 17.04 2.56 -15.80
N ASP A 276 15.87 2.78 -16.43
CA ASP A 276 15.21 1.82 -17.32
C ASP A 276 14.97 0.46 -16.65
N ALA A 277 14.59 0.50 -15.38
CA ALA A 277 14.39 -0.68 -14.56
C ALA A 277 13.03 -1.31 -14.88
N ASP A 278 13.00 -2.63 -15.03
CA ASP A 278 11.79 -3.43 -15.10
C ASP A 278 11.40 -3.90 -13.69
N ASN A 279 10.45 -3.22 -13.08
CA ASN A 279 9.95 -3.52 -11.74
C ASN A 279 8.60 -4.22 -11.81
N VAL A 280 8.49 -5.39 -11.19
CA VAL A 280 7.20 -6.09 -11.06
C VAL A 280 6.33 -5.33 -10.06
N LYS A 281 5.18 -4.83 -10.51
CA LYS A 281 4.22 -4.05 -9.69
C LYS A 281 3.04 -4.88 -9.19
N GLY A 282 2.86 -6.06 -9.71
CA GLY A 282 1.78 -6.96 -9.33
C GLY A 282 1.77 -8.24 -10.16
N GLY A 283 0.90 -9.16 -9.80
CA GLY A 283 0.75 -10.41 -10.52
C GLY A 283 -0.67 -10.96 -10.41
N ILE A 284 -1.01 -11.80 -11.37
CA ILE A 284 -2.27 -12.56 -11.38
C ILE A 284 -1.95 -14.03 -11.68
N ASP A 285 -2.44 -14.91 -10.82
CA ASP A 285 -2.51 -16.34 -11.11
C ASP A 285 -3.79 -16.62 -11.92
N PHE A 286 -3.63 -16.71 -13.25
CA PHE A 286 -4.72 -16.98 -14.19
C PHE A 286 -4.34 -18.10 -15.16
N ASN A 287 -4.21 -19.33 -14.67
CA ASN A 287 -3.71 -20.49 -15.43
C ASN A 287 -2.30 -20.28 -16.03
N ASN A 288 -1.63 -19.20 -15.70
CA ASN A 288 -0.27 -18.83 -16.07
C ASN A 288 0.28 -17.80 -15.10
N ASN A 289 1.58 -17.62 -15.09
CA ASN A 289 2.23 -16.60 -14.29
C ASN A 289 2.21 -15.28 -15.06
N THR A 290 1.24 -14.41 -14.77
CA THR A 290 1.14 -13.08 -15.36
C THR A 290 1.61 -12.03 -14.39
N ALA A 291 2.53 -11.16 -14.82
CA ALA A 291 3.01 -10.03 -14.05
C ALA A 291 2.68 -8.70 -14.74
N PHE A 292 2.51 -7.66 -13.92
CA PHE A 292 2.45 -6.27 -14.36
C PHE A 292 3.77 -5.60 -14.03
N VAL A 293 4.32 -4.88 -14.98
CA VAL A 293 5.56 -4.11 -14.81
C VAL A 293 5.27 -2.61 -14.88
N ASN A 294 6.20 -1.82 -14.37
CA ASN A 294 6.15 -0.37 -14.47
C ASN A 294 6.31 0.12 -15.92
N ASP A 295 6.07 1.42 -16.14
CA ASP A 295 6.36 2.05 -17.43
C ASP A 295 7.87 2.02 -17.72
N PRO A 296 8.28 1.84 -19.00
CA PRO A 296 9.67 1.94 -19.40
C PRO A 296 10.19 3.38 -19.22
N ARG A 297 11.48 3.61 -19.46
CA ARG A 297 12.04 4.95 -19.43
C ARG A 297 11.37 5.87 -20.45
N VAL A 298 10.85 6.99 -19.98
CA VAL A 298 10.13 7.99 -20.79
C VAL A 298 10.85 9.33 -20.74
N PHE A 299 11.09 9.93 -21.89
CA PHE A 299 11.55 11.31 -22.03
C PHE A 299 10.41 12.20 -22.50
N GLY A 300 10.35 13.42 -21.99
CA GLY A 300 9.32 14.34 -22.42
C GLY A 300 9.64 15.81 -22.13
N ILE A 301 8.78 16.66 -22.64
CA ILE A 301 8.78 18.10 -22.37
C ILE A 301 7.40 18.45 -21.81
N SER A 302 7.36 19.23 -20.75
CA SER A 302 6.15 19.77 -20.17
C SER A 302 6.18 21.30 -20.19
N ALA A 303 5.02 21.93 -20.43
CA ALA A 303 4.83 23.37 -20.26
C ALA A 303 3.58 23.60 -19.42
N ARG A 304 3.67 24.55 -18.50
CA ARG A 304 2.55 24.99 -17.66
C ARG A 304 2.38 26.51 -17.79
N ILE A 305 1.17 26.94 -18.03
CA ILE A 305 0.77 28.35 -18.06
C ILE A 305 -0.37 28.52 -17.04
N SER A 306 -0.25 29.51 -16.17
CA SER A 306 -1.27 29.87 -15.19
C SER A 306 -1.71 31.32 -15.44
N TYR A 307 -3.01 31.60 -15.40
CA TYR A 307 -3.60 32.92 -15.63
C TYR A 307 -4.02 33.54 -14.30
#